data_9458d9af47e9ad3b4a72dd2bf039925d
#
_entry.id   9458d9af47e9ad3b4a72dd2bf039925d
#
_cell.length_a   1.000
_cell.length_b   1.000
_cell.length_c   1.000
_cell.angle_alpha   90.00
_cell.angle_beta   90.00
_cell.angle_gamma   90.00
#
_symmetry.space_group_name_H-M   'P 1'
#
loop_
_entity.id
_entity.type
_entity.pdbx_description
1 polymer ?
#
loop_
_entity_poly.entity_id
_entity_poly.type
_entity_poly.pdbx_seq_one_letter_code
_entity_poly.pdbx_strand_id
1 'polypeptide(L)'
;YQLAKLGYKTLVCDLDPQANATQLLRRTYGLQHGTDLQIDKTMMVALTEENIKSAIVNIMDNLYLLPSSEDFKNYPDFLEMKFMLDKEKIETGNNTTLQSEMNKVKEHRIAYFAQQLAKVRNEYNFIIIDVPPTLSIFTDSAIYATDFVIIVLQTQQRSLDGAETFFEYLQQMYNDYANVDFDILGVLAVLLKNNVGLDSQILKDAETDFGKDMLFKQIIRHMERLKRYDRTGIAEKGLTKYDMHDTRLHYIYNTLTQEIIQRLKDKGVELK
;
A
#
# COMPACT_ATOMS: atom_id res chain seq x y z
N TYR A 1 3.72 5.23 -10.27
CA TYR A 1 3.89 5.82 -11.60
C TYR A 1 5.11 6.75 -11.65
N GLN A 2 5.18 7.81 -10.81
CA GLN A 2 6.29 8.78 -10.85
C GLN A 2 7.66 8.16 -10.51
N LEU A 3 7.73 7.22 -9.58
CA LEU A 3 8.96 6.46 -9.30
C LEU A 3 9.49 5.76 -10.55
N ALA A 4 8.60 5.09 -11.30
CA ALA A 4 8.96 4.42 -12.55
C ALA A 4 9.43 5.42 -13.62
N LYS A 5 8.81 6.61 -13.71
CA LYS A 5 9.25 7.70 -14.61
C LYS A 5 10.63 8.25 -14.24
N LEU A 6 11.03 8.16 -12.99
CA LEU A 6 12.37 8.51 -12.50
C LEU A 6 13.39 7.38 -12.71
N GLY A 7 12.98 6.24 -13.27
CA GLY A 7 13.86 5.11 -13.57
C GLY A 7 13.90 4.03 -12.50
N TYR A 8 13.18 4.19 -11.40
CA TYR A 8 13.14 3.19 -10.34
C TYR A 8 12.19 2.04 -10.70
N LYS A 9 12.71 0.83 -10.72
CA LYS A 9 11.90 -0.37 -10.93
C LYS A 9 10.92 -0.55 -9.77
N THR A 10 9.63 -0.35 -10.05
CA THR A 10 8.56 -0.23 -9.04
C THR A 10 7.53 -1.32 -9.24
N LEU A 11 7.22 -2.06 -8.18
CA LEU A 11 6.09 -2.99 -8.11
C LEU A 11 4.97 -2.36 -7.28
N VAL A 12 3.75 -2.42 -7.78
CA VAL A 12 2.53 -2.11 -7.01
C VAL A 12 1.85 -3.43 -6.68
N CYS A 13 1.64 -3.68 -5.39
CA CYS A 13 0.86 -4.82 -4.89
C CYS A 13 -0.49 -4.30 -4.42
N ASP A 14 -1.57 -4.72 -5.07
CA ASP A 14 -2.92 -4.30 -4.71
C ASP A 14 -3.55 -5.37 -3.81
N LEU A 15 -3.62 -5.10 -2.49
CA LEU A 15 -4.19 -6.02 -1.49
C LEU A 15 -5.67 -5.72 -1.19
N ASP A 16 -6.29 -4.78 -1.91
CA ASP A 16 -7.72 -4.53 -1.77
C ASP A 16 -8.52 -5.44 -2.72
N PRO A 17 -9.44 -6.30 -2.21
CA PRO A 17 -10.34 -7.08 -3.06
C PRO A 17 -11.22 -6.24 -4.00
N GLN A 18 -11.36 -4.93 -3.76
CA GLN A 18 -12.02 -4.01 -4.69
C GLN A 18 -11.18 -3.72 -5.94
N ALA A 19 -9.88 -3.99 -5.90
CA ALA A 19 -8.94 -3.90 -7.01
C ALA A 19 -8.89 -2.53 -7.71
N ASN A 20 -8.99 -1.44 -6.94
CA ASN A 20 -9.02 -0.08 -7.49
C ASN A 20 -7.68 0.31 -8.12
N ALA A 21 -6.55 0.02 -7.46
CA ALA A 21 -5.21 0.24 -7.99
C ALA A 21 -4.97 -0.61 -9.25
N THR A 22 -5.42 -1.86 -9.23
CA THR A 22 -5.36 -2.77 -10.39
C THR A 22 -6.12 -2.19 -11.59
N GLN A 23 -7.35 -1.71 -11.39
CA GLN A 23 -8.14 -1.12 -12.47
C GLN A 23 -7.51 0.15 -13.04
N LEU A 24 -6.97 1.02 -12.19
CA LEU A 24 -6.26 2.22 -12.62
C LEU A 24 -5.06 1.88 -13.51
N LEU A 25 -4.21 0.94 -13.07
CA LEU A 25 -3.01 0.55 -13.80
C LEU A 25 -3.33 -0.24 -15.07
N ARG A 26 -4.36 -1.08 -15.06
CA ARG A 26 -4.88 -1.75 -16.26
C ARG A 26 -5.31 -0.76 -17.34
N ARG A 27 -6.05 0.29 -16.96
CA ARG A 27 -6.44 1.37 -17.88
C ARG A 27 -5.24 2.17 -18.37
N THR A 28 -4.26 2.40 -17.50
CA THR A 28 -3.00 3.06 -17.87
C THR A 28 -2.24 2.26 -18.94
N TYR A 29 -2.17 0.93 -18.77
CA TYR A 29 -1.62 0.02 -19.76
C TYR A 29 -2.36 0.15 -21.12
N GLY A 30 -3.70 0.10 -21.07
CA GLY A 30 -4.53 0.21 -22.27
C GLY A 30 -4.30 1.52 -23.04
N LEU A 31 -4.11 2.64 -22.32
CA LEU A 31 -3.76 3.92 -22.92
C LEU A 31 -2.41 3.89 -23.65
N GLN A 32 -1.42 3.22 -23.06
CA GLN A 32 -0.06 3.21 -23.60
C GLN A 32 0.11 2.23 -24.77
N HIS A 33 -0.57 1.09 -24.72
CA HIS A 33 -0.36 -0.01 -25.65
C HIS A 33 -1.50 -0.17 -26.68
N GLY A 34 -2.63 0.52 -26.47
CA GLY A 34 -3.81 0.41 -27.34
C GLY A 34 -4.55 -0.94 -27.23
N THR A 35 -4.20 -1.78 -26.25
CA THR A 35 -4.76 -3.12 -26.02
C THR A 35 -5.03 -3.33 -24.55
N ASP A 36 -5.96 -4.22 -24.21
CA ASP A 36 -6.22 -4.59 -22.82
C ASP A 36 -5.07 -5.39 -22.22
N LEU A 37 -4.73 -5.10 -20.96
CA LEU A 37 -3.80 -5.90 -20.19
C LEU A 37 -4.38 -7.29 -19.93
N GLN A 38 -3.67 -8.32 -20.35
CA GLN A 38 -4.01 -9.71 -20.03
C GLN A 38 -3.46 -10.05 -18.64
N ILE A 39 -4.33 -10.53 -17.76
CA ILE A 39 -3.98 -11.01 -16.42
C ILE A 39 -4.36 -12.49 -16.39
N ASP A 40 -3.37 -13.35 -16.57
CA ASP A 40 -3.57 -14.79 -16.64
C ASP A 40 -3.77 -15.42 -15.27
N LYS A 41 -3.16 -14.83 -14.24
CA LYS A 41 -3.26 -15.29 -12.86
C LYS A 41 -3.54 -14.12 -11.92
N THR A 42 -4.44 -14.34 -10.97
CA THR A 42 -4.69 -13.41 -9.87
C THR A 42 -3.65 -13.60 -8.77
N MET A 43 -3.50 -12.59 -7.91
CA MET A 43 -2.65 -12.71 -6.73
C MET A 43 -3.08 -13.87 -5.83
N MET A 44 -4.39 -14.10 -5.68
CA MET A 44 -4.90 -15.21 -4.86
C MET A 44 -4.41 -16.55 -5.37
N VAL A 45 -4.50 -16.81 -6.69
CA VAL A 45 -3.99 -18.02 -7.32
C VAL A 45 -2.48 -18.16 -7.13
N ALA A 46 -1.72 -17.09 -7.36
CA ALA A 46 -0.28 -17.10 -7.21
C ALA A 46 0.19 -17.37 -5.77
N LEU A 47 -0.54 -16.86 -4.76
CA LEU A 47 -0.29 -17.16 -3.35
C LEU A 47 -0.61 -18.61 -3.01
N THR A 48 -1.70 -19.16 -3.53
CA THR A 48 -2.06 -20.57 -3.33
C THR A 48 -1.01 -21.50 -3.93
N GLU A 49 -0.47 -21.16 -5.10
CA GLU A 49 0.61 -21.89 -5.77
C GLU A 49 2.01 -21.60 -5.22
N GLU A 50 2.13 -20.71 -4.23
CA GLU A 50 3.40 -20.24 -3.66
C GLU A 50 4.37 -19.64 -4.70
N ASN A 51 3.83 -19.10 -5.77
CA ASN A 51 4.56 -18.50 -6.88
C ASN A 51 4.05 -17.11 -7.23
N ILE A 52 4.30 -16.14 -6.33
CA ILE A 52 3.84 -14.74 -6.46
C ILE A 52 4.32 -14.11 -7.79
N LYS A 53 5.50 -14.51 -8.27
CA LYS A 53 6.08 -13.99 -9.52
C LYS A 53 5.20 -14.27 -10.74
N SER A 54 4.45 -15.37 -10.74
CA SER A 54 3.62 -15.78 -11.88
C SER A 54 2.42 -14.87 -12.14
N ALA A 55 2.03 -14.05 -11.17
CA ALA A 55 0.93 -13.08 -11.32
C ALA A 55 1.41 -11.65 -11.60
N ILE A 56 2.73 -11.38 -11.52
CA ILE A 56 3.24 -10.02 -11.75
C ILE A 56 3.21 -9.71 -13.24
N VAL A 57 2.57 -8.59 -13.59
CA VAL A 57 2.46 -8.11 -14.96
C VAL A 57 3.18 -6.77 -15.13
N ASN A 58 3.75 -6.54 -16.31
CA ASN A 58 4.37 -5.25 -16.65
C ASN A 58 3.29 -4.27 -17.14
N ILE A 59 3.31 -3.05 -16.65
CA ILE A 59 2.38 -1.97 -17.04
C ILE A 59 3.04 -1.03 -18.05
N MET A 60 4.27 -0.63 -17.77
CA MET A 60 5.10 0.24 -18.60
C MET A 60 6.56 0.08 -18.14
N ASP A 61 7.47 0.81 -18.78
CA ASP A 61 8.87 0.81 -18.36
C ASP A 61 9.01 1.10 -16.87
N ASN A 62 9.67 0.19 -16.16
CA ASN A 62 9.91 0.22 -14.72
C ASN A 62 8.66 0.16 -13.83
N LEU A 63 7.45 -0.06 -14.36
CA LEU A 63 6.24 -0.20 -13.56
C LEU A 63 5.61 -1.58 -13.72
N TYR A 64 5.44 -2.26 -12.61
CA TYR A 64 4.88 -3.60 -12.52
C TYR A 64 3.70 -3.61 -11.54
N LEU A 65 2.81 -4.56 -11.72
CA LEU A 65 1.62 -4.75 -10.89
C LEU A 65 1.52 -6.22 -10.47
N LEU A 66 1.28 -6.44 -9.19
CA LEU A 66 0.73 -7.67 -8.65
C LEU A 66 -0.78 -7.42 -8.46
N PRO A 67 -1.63 -7.92 -9.38
CA PRO A 67 -3.01 -7.50 -9.46
C PRO A 67 -3.91 -8.18 -8.43
N SER A 68 -4.82 -7.42 -7.86
CA SER A 68 -5.95 -7.93 -7.09
C SER A 68 -7.13 -8.26 -7.98
N SER A 69 -8.06 -9.02 -7.42
CA SER A 69 -9.38 -9.27 -7.98
C SER A 69 -10.34 -9.71 -6.87
N GLU A 70 -11.62 -9.89 -7.21
CA GLU A 70 -12.66 -10.26 -6.24
C GLU A 70 -12.35 -11.56 -5.47
N ASP A 71 -11.59 -12.49 -6.07
CA ASP A 71 -11.21 -13.77 -5.43
C ASP A 71 -10.29 -13.55 -4.22
N PHE A 72 -9.61 -12.40 -4.14
CA PHE A 72 -8.73 -12.07 -3.02
C PHE A 72 -9.49 -11.89 -1.69
N LYS A 73 -10.80 -11.71 -1.74
CA LYS A 73 -11.66 -11.78 -0.54
C LYS A 73 -11.55 -13.10 0.23
N ASN A 74 -11.11 -14.18 -0.43
CA ASN A 74 -10.93 -15.50 0.19
C ASN A 74 -9.56 -15.67 0.87
N TYR A 75 -8.70 -14.66 0.83
CA TYR A 75 -7.37 -14.70 1.44
C TYR A 75 -7.38 -15.01 2.95
N PRO A 76 -8.29 -14.43 3.77
CA PRO A 76 -8.40 -14.79 5.18
C PRO A 76 -8.69 -16.29 5.39
N ASP A 77 -9.66 -16.85 4.67
CA ASP A 77 -10.05 -18.27 4.77
C ASP A 77 -8.91 -19.19 4.32
N PHE A 78 -8.22 -18.81 3.25
CA PHE A 78 -7.02 -19.53 2.78
C PHE A 78 -5.93 -19.58 3.86
N LEU A 79 -5.63 -18.47 4.53
CA LEU A 79 -4.65 -18.43 5.60
C LEU A 79 -5.09 -19.25 6.81
N GLU A 80 -6.38 -19.23 7.11
CA GLU A 80 -6.92 -20.05 8.19
C GLU A 80 -6.76 -21.54 7.90
N MET A 81 -7.09 -21.99 6.70
CA MET A 81 -6.89 -23.37 6.26
C MET A 81 -5.43 -23.78 6.22
N LYS A 82 -4.55 -22.89 5.71
CA LYS A 82 -3.12 -23.17 5.57
C LYS A 82 -2.40 -23.24 6.92
N PHE A 83 -2.80 -22.42 7.88
CA PHE A 83 -2.19 -22.31 9.20
C PHE A 83 -3.22 -22.63 10.29
N MET A 84 -3.70 -23.87 10.29
CA MET A 84 -4.60 -24.39 11.33
C MET A 84 -3.83 -24.65 12.62
N LEU A 85 -4.49 -24.45 13.73
CA LEU A 85 -3.98 -24.91 15.04
C LEU A 85 -3.91 -26.44 15.05
N ASP A 86 -2.82 -26.97 15.58
CA ASP A 86 -2.67 -28.39 15.82
C ASP A 86 -3.56 -28.81 17.01
N LYS A 87 -4.61 -29.58 16.72
CA LYS A 87 -5.60 -30.00 17.71
C LYS A 87 -4.98 -30.84 18.84
N GLU A 88 -3.97 -31.66 18.55
CA GLU A 88 -3.30 -32.47 19.58
C GLU A 88 -2.55 -31.62 20.60
N LYS A 89 -1.96 -30.50 20.17
CA LYS A 89 -1.30 -29.54 21.07
C LYS A 89 -2.29 -28.77 21.92
N ILE A 90 -3.52 -28.55 21.43
CA ILE A 90 -4.57 -27.87 22.18
C ILE A 90 -5.08 -28.74 23.32
N GLU A 91 -5.28 -30.04 23.09
CA GLU A 91 -5.85 -30.97 24.07
C GLU A 91 -4.86 -31.31 25.22
N THR A 92 -3.55 -31.27 24.95
CA THR A 92 -2.50 -31.64 25.92
C THR A 92 -1.80 -30.46 26.58
N GLY A 93 -1.99 -29.21 26.06
CA GLY A 93 -1.33 -28.01 26.56
C GLY A 93 -2.01 -27.34 27.74
N ASN A 94 -1.22 -26.71 28.63
CA ASN A 94 -1.76 -25.75 29.60
C ASN A 94 -2.11 -24.42 28.91
N ASN A 95 -2.86 -23.51 29.59
CA ASN A 95 -3.33 -22.24 29.02
C ASN A 95 -2.20 -21.35 28.46
N THR A 96 -1.02 -21.37 29.07
CA THR A 96 0.15 -20.57 28.62
C THR A 96 0.72 -21.12 27.32
N THR A 97 0.78 -22.46 27.18
CA THR A 97 1.22 -23.13 25.95
C THR A 97 0.23 -22.86 24.81
N LEU A 98 -1.07 -22.94 25.09
CA LEU A 98 -2.12 -22.66 24.12
C LEU A 98 -2.03 -21.22 23.58
N GLN A 99 -1.90 -20.20 24.45
CA GLN A 99 -1.79 -18.82 24.06
C GLN A 99 -0.55 -18.57 23.19
N SER A 100 0.59 -19.18 23.54
CA SER A 100 1.82 -19.09 22.75
C SER A 100 1.64 -19.69 21.34
N GLU A 101 1.01 -20.86 21.21
CA GLU A 101 0.75 -21.48 19.91
C GLU A 101 -0.24 -20.66 19.06
N MET A 102 -1.28 -20.10 19.68
CA MET A 102 -2.21 -19.19 19.00
C MET A 102 -1.49 -17.97 18.44
N ASN A 103 -0.59 -17.35 19.19
CA ASN A 103 0.17 -16.20 18.75
C ASN A 103 1.09 -16.56 17.56
N LYS A 104 1.77 -17.70 17.61
CA LYS A 104 2.59 -18.19 16.50
C LYS A 104 1.77 -18.40 15.22
N VAL A 105 0.58 -19.01 15.34
CA VAL A 105 -0.30 -19.21 14.17
C VAL A 105 -0.77 -17.88 13.62
N LYS A 106 -1.12 -16.90 14.46
CA LYS A 106 -1.44 -15.55 13.99
C LYS A 106 -0.28 -14.91 13.24
N GLU A 107 0.92 -14.97 13.80
CA GLU A 107 2.12 -14.42 13.16
C GLU A 107 2.41 -15.11 11.82
N HIS A 108 2.33 -16.45 11.74
CA HIS A 108 2.50 -17.17 10.48
C HIS A 108 1.50 -16.74 9.39
N ARG A 109 0.24 -16.46 9.78
CA ARG A 109 -0.78 -15.99 8.84
C ARG A 109 -0.43 -14.63 8.26
N ILE A 110 -0.09 -13.64 9.11
CA ILE A 110 0.24 -12.29 8.64
C ILE A 110 1.60 -12.23 7.93
N ALA A 111 2.55 -13.08 8.32
CA ALA A 111 3.87 -13.17 7.70
C ALA A 111 3.85 -13.82 6.31
N TYR A 112 2.79 -14.54 5.95
CA TYR A 112 2.77 -15.33 4.72
C TYR A 112 2.97 -14.49 3.46
N PHE A 113 2.31 -13.34 3.35
CA PHE A 113 2.49 -12.43 2.23
C PHE A 113 3.94 -11.93 2.13
N ALA A 114 4.54 -11.53 3.26
CA ALA A 114 5.94 -11.12 3.32
C ALA A 114 6.90 -12.21 2.84
N GLN A 115 6.66 -13.47 3.24
CA GLN A 115 7.46 -14.63 2.80
C GLN A 115 7.38 -14.83 1.28
N GLN A 116 6.20 -14.67 0.70
CA GLN A 116 6.04 -14.77 -0.76
C GLN A 116 6.69 -13.58 -1.47
N LEU A 117 6.52 -12.36 -0.95
CA LEU A 117 7.08 -11.14 -1.50
C LEU A 117 8.62 -11.15 -1.46
N ALA A 118 9.22 -11.75 -0.43
CA ALA A 118 10.68 -11.90 -0.31
C ALA A 118 11.32 -12.61 -1.51
N LYS A 119 10.57 -13.48 -2.21
CA LYS A 119 11.07 -14.21 -3.40
C LYS A 119 11.35 -13.30 -4.59
N VAL A 120 10.74 -12.12 -4.63
CA VAL A 120 10.85 -11.15 -5.73
C VAL A 120 11.35 -9.78 -5.30
N ARG A 121 11.42 -9.50 -3.98
CA ARG A 121 11.76 -8.20 -3.41
C ARG A 121 13.01 -7.58 -4.02
N ASN A 122 14.07 -8.35 -4.21
CA ASN A 122 15.37 -7.86 -4.70
C ASN A 122 15.35 -7.48 -6.19
N GLU A 123 14.25 -7.75 -6.90
CA GLU A 123 14.09 -7.38 -8.31
C GLU A 123 13.61 -5.94 -8.49
N TYR A 124 13.19 -5.25 -7.40
CA TYR A 124 12.57 -3.92 -7.42
C TYR A 124 13.30 -2.95 -6.51
N ASN A 125 13.33 -1.67 -6.91
CA ASN A 125 13.82 -0.58 -6.07
C ASN A 125 12.73 -0.15 -5.06
N PHE A 126 11.48 -0.18 -5.49
CA PHE A 126 10.31 0.16 -4.67
C PHE A 126 9.22 -0.89 -4.82
N ILE A 127 8.62 -1.26 -3.72
CA ILE A 127 7.39 -2.05 -3.67
C ILE A 127 6.35 -1.21 -2.92
N ILE A 128 5.29 -0.83 -3.61
CA ILE A 128 4.16 -0.08 -3.03
C ILE A 128 3.03 -1.07 -2.75
N ILE A 129 2.59 -1.16 -1.51
CA ILE A 129 1.51 -2.04 -1.10
C ILE A 129 0.28 -1.19 -0.84
N ASP A 130 -0.77 -1.37 -1.64
CA ASP A 130 -2.07 -0.72 -1.47
C ASP A 130 -3.00 -1.62 -0.67
N VAL A 131 -3.66 -1.07 0.35
CA VAL A 131 -4.48 -1.83 1.31
C VAL A 131 -5.88 -1.24 1.44
N PRO A 132 -6.89 -2.07 1.78
CA PRO A 132 -8.22 -1.56 2.06
C PRO A 132 -8.20 -0.62 3.30
N PRO A 133 -9.14 0.32 3.41
CA PRO A 133 -9.18 1.31 4.49
C PRO A 133 -9.69 0.74 5.82
N THR A 134 -9.50 -0.54 6.07
CA THR A 134 -9.96 -1.25 7.27
C THR A 134 -8.83 -2.01 7.92
N LEU A 135 -8.83 -2.05 9.28
CA LEU A 135 -7.93 -2.92 10.03
C LEU A 135 -8.39 -4.37 9.85
N SER A 136 -7.57 -5.15 9.16
CA SER A 136 -7.91 -6.52 8.77
C SER A 136 -6.64 -7.30 8.45
N ILE A 137 -6.77 -8.59 8.22
CA ILE A 137 -5.64 -9.46 7.85
C ILE A 137 -4.91 -8.99 6.58
N PHE A 138 -5.57 -8.23 5.68
CA PHE A 138 -4.92 -7.61 4.52
C PHE A 138 -3.93 -6.53 4.97
N THR A 139 -4.39 -5.65 5.86
CA THR A 139 -3.56 -4.58 6.43
C THR A 139 -2.44 -5.15 7.30
N ASP A 140 -2.73 -6.18 8.12
CA ASP A 140 -1.74 -6.86 8.95
C ASP A 140 -0.63 -7.48 8.10
N SER A 141 -1.01 -8.18 7.03
CA SER A 141 -0.07 -8.81 6.09
C SER A 141 0.78 -7.78 5.36
N ALA A 142 0.21 -6.62 5.03
CA ALA A 142 0.95 -5.53 4.40
C ALA A 142 1.95 -4.88 5.36
N ILE A 143 1.54 -4.58 6.60
CA ILE A 143 2.43 -4.00 7.62
C ILE A 143 3.59 -4.95 7.91
N TYR A 144 3.32 -6.25 8.04
CA TYR A 144 4.36 -7.25 8.26
C TYR A 144 5.37 -7.35 7.09
N ALA A 145 4.95 -6.98 5.87
CA ALA A 145 5.77 -7.06 4.67
C ALA A 145 6.51 -5.76 4.32
N THR A 146 6.24 -4.65 5.05
CA THR A 146 6.73 -3.32 4.68
C THR A 146 7.91 -2.86 5.52
N ASP A 147 8.76 -2.01 4.95
CA ASP A 147 9.84 -1.31 5.67
C ASP A 147 9.36 0.05 6.17
N PHE A 148 8.43 0.69 5.46
CA PHE A 148 7.96 2.04 5.76
C PHE A 148 6.45 2.16 5.54
N VAL A 149 5.79 2.86 6.45
CA VAL A 149 4.36 3.17 6.38
C VAL A 149 4.15 4.65 6.09
N ILE A 150 3.31 4.97 5.11
CA ILE A 150 2.78 6.32 4.88
C ILE A 150 1.32 6.31 5.30
N ILE A 151 0.98 7.12 6.31
CA ILE A 151 -0.39 7.27 6.77
C ILE A 151 -1.09 8.33 5.91
N VAL A 152 -2.19 7.96 5.28
CA VAL A 152 -2.96 8.86 4.41
C VAL A 152 -4.09 9.49 5.20
N LEU A 153 -4.01 10.82 5.39
CA LEU A 153 -4.96 11.61 6.15
C LEU A 153 -5.86 12.44 5.21
N GLN A 154 -7.16 12.16 5.18
CA GLN A 154 -8.12 13.10 4.59
C GLN A 154 -8.41 14.21 5.59
N THR A 155 -8.57 15.47 5.11
CA THR A 155 -8.83 16.61 5.99
C THR A 155 -10.27 16.65 6.52
N GLN A 156 -10.64 15.66 7.30
CA GLN A 156 -11.91 15.53 8.02
C GLN A 156 -11.61 15.07 9.45
N GLN A 157 -12.38 15.54 10.44
CA GLN A 157 -12.16 15.20 11.84
C GLN A 157 -12.11 13.67 12.06
N ARG A 158 -13.05 12.93 11.50
CA ARG A 158 -13.07 11.45 11.61
C ARG A 158 -11.81 10.76 11.05
N SER A 159 -11.13 11.42 10.12
CA SER A 159 -9.90 10.87 9.55
C SER A 159 -8.70 11.16 10.44
N LEU A 160 -8.69 12.25 11.19
CA LEU A 160 -7.69 12.54 12.21
C LEU A 160 -7.79 11.52 13.35
N ASP A 161 -8.99 11.33 13.91
CA ASP A 161 -9.27 10.34 14.96
C ASP A 161 -8.88 8.91 14.47
N GLY A 162 -9.15 8.61 13.19
CA GLY A 162 -8.75 7.36 12.55
C GLY A 162 -7.24 7.20 12.38
N ALA A 163 -6.53 8.29 12.10
CA ALA A 163 -5.07 8.25 11.98
C ALA A 163 -4.41 8.03 13.36
N GLU A 164 -4.92 8.64 14.42
CA GLU A 164 -4.47 8.38 15.80
C GLU A 164 -4.66 6.91 16.17
N THR A 165 -5.88 6.38 15.96
CA THR A 165 -6.19 4.95 16.19
C THR A 165 -5.25 4.04 15.39
N PHE A 166 -4.92 4.44 14.15
CA PHE A 166 -3.99 3.67 13.32
C PHE A 166 -2.56 3.72 13.85
N PHE A 167 -2.12 4.83 14.41
CA PHE A 167 -0.81 4.92 15.08
C PHE A 167 -0.74 3.97 16.28
N GLU A 168 -1.77 3.97 17.14
CA GLU A 168 -1.85 3.04 18.27
C GLU A 168 -1.81 1.58 17.80
N TYR A 169 -2.51 1.28 16.72
CA TYR A 169 -2.51 -0.04 16.11
C TYR A 169 -1.13 -0.44 15.58
N LEU A 170 -0.41 0.45 14.91
CA LEU A 170 0.97 0.21 14.45
C LEU A 170 1.91 -0.07 15.64
N GLN A 171 1.76 0.68 16.73
CA GLN A 171 2.53 0.45 17.95
C GLN A 171 2.23 -0.92 18.56
N GLN A 172 0.96 -1.32 18.58
CA GLN A 172 0.57 -2.65 19.04
C GLN A 172 1.18 -3.75 18.16
N MET A 173 1.11 -3.63 16.83
CA MET A 173 1.73 -4.58 15.90
C MET A 173 3.24 -4.73 16.15
N TYR A 174 3.94 -3.63 16.38
CA TYR A 174 5.37 -3.65 16.70
C TYR A 174 5.67 -4.34 18.03
N ASN A 175 4.81 -4.18 19.03
CA ASN A 175 4.99 -4.80 20.33
C ASN A 175 4.61 -6.29 20.35
N ASP A 176 3.60 -6.68 19.58
CA ASP A 176 3.03 -8.04 19.61
C ASP A 176 3.85 -9.03 18.77
N TYR A 177 4.57 -8.56 17.74
CA TYR A 177 5.29 -9.40 16.79
C TYR A 177 6.78 -9.04 16.71
N ALA A 178 7.63 -9.94 17.20
CA ALA A 178 9.08 -9.70 17.31
C ALA A 178 9.80 -9.54 15.94
N ASN A 179 9.21 -10.04 14.87
CA ASN A 179 9.80 -9.99 13.52
C ASN A 179 9.21 -8.86 12.63
N VAL A 180 8.36 -8.01 13.22
CA VAL A 180 7.85 -6.81 12.55
C VAL A 180 8.87 -5.69 12.74
N ASP A 181 9.39 -5.17 11.63
CA ASP A 181 10.37 -4.09 11.62
C ASP A 181 10.00 -3.10 10.51
N PHE A 182 9.30 -2.05 10.88
CA PHE A 182 8.95 -0.95 9.98
C PHE A 182 9.14 0.40 10.68
N ASP A 183 9.25 1.45 9.90
CA ASP A 183 9.24 2.81 10.41
C ASP A 183 8.11 3.62 9.73
N ILE A 184 7.66 4.68 10.38
CA ILE A 184 6.66 5.58 9.80
C ILE A 184 7.39 6.66 9.00
N LEU A 185 7.15 6.69 7.68
CA LEU A 185 7.75 7.67 6.79
C LEU A 185 7.10 9.04 6.93
N GLY A 186 5.83 9.06 7.28
CA GLY A 186 5.10 10.29 7.57
C GLY A 186 3.60 10.19 7.31
N VAL A 187 2.92 11.31 7.57
CA VAL A 187 1.47 11.50 7.37
C VAL A 187 1.26 12.38 6.15
N LEU A 188 0.57 11.86 5.13
CA LEU A 188 0.27 12.54 3.88
C LEU A 188 -1.17 13.06 3.88
N ALA A 189 -1.33 14.38 3.89
CA ALA A 189 -2.65 15.01 3.80
C ALA A 189 -3.16 15.00 2.35
N VAL A 190 -4.38 14.47 2.16
CA VAL A 190 -4.98 14.32 0.83
C VAL A 190 -6.40 14.89 0.77
N LEU A 191 -6.88 15.15 -0.46
CA LEU A 191 -8.25 15.56 -0.79
C LEU A 191 -8.71 16.86 -0.12
N LEU A 192 -7.77 17.76 0.24
CA LEU A 192 -8.14 19.09 0.74
C LEU A 192 -9.08 19.78 -0.25
N LYS A 193 -10.21 20.22 0.26
CA LYS A 193 -11.12 21.13 -0.44
C LYS A 193 -10.69 22.57 -0.17
N ASN A 194 -11.04 23.49 -1.07
CA ASN A 194 -10.66 24.91 -0.93
C ASN A 194 -11.42 25.67 0.20
N ASN A 195 -12.04 24.96 1.14
CA ASN A 195 -12.71 25.56 2.30
C ASN A 195 -11.67 25.84 3.40
N VAL A 196 -11.19 27.04 3.42
CA VAL A 196 -9.99 27.53 4.09
C VAL A 196 -9.97 27.36 5.64
N GLY A 197 -11.11 27.20 6.31
CA GLY A 197 -11.15 27.16 7.77
C GLY A 197 -10.88 25.77 8.38
N LEU A 198 -11.72 24.79 8.03
CA LEU A 198 -11.69 23.46 8.65
C LEU A 198 -10.43 22.67 8.25
N ASP A 199 -10.09 22.68 6.95
CA ASP A 199 -8.89 21.96 6.44
C ASP A 199 -7.61 22.48 7.13
N SER A 200 -7.51 23.81 7.35
CA SER A 200 -6.35 24.40 8.02
C SER A 200 -6.30 24.04 9.50
N GLN A 201 -7.45 23.89 10.16
CA GLN A 201 -7.49 23.49 11.55
C GLN A 201 -7.04 22.03 11.70
N ILE A 202 -7.58 21.10 10.90
CA ILE A 202 -7.20 19.68 10.93
C ILE A 202 -5.70 19.50 10.66
N LEU A 203 -5.11 20.29 9.75
CA LEU A 203 -3.67 20.22 9.52
C LEU A 203 -2.86 20.70 10.74
N LYS A 204 -3.33 21.73 11.46
CA LYS A 204 -2.69 22.19 12.70
C LYS A 204 -2.83 21.17 13.83
N ASP A 205 -4.00 20.55 13.93
CA ASP A 205 -4.24 19.51 14.92
C ASP A 205 -3.33 18.31 14.62
N ALA A 206 -3.23 17.86 13.35
CA ALA A 206 -2.28 16.83 12.93
C ALA A 206 -0.80 17.22 13.17
N GLU A 207 -0.41 18.50 13.00
CA GLU A 207 0.92 18.98 13.38
C GLU A 207 1.17 18.89 14.89
N THR A 208 0.13 19.08 15.69
CA THR A 208 0.21 18.99 17.15
C THR A 208 0.31 17.53 17.60
N ASP A 209 -0.49 16.64 17.02
CA ASP A 209 -0.61 15.25 17.44
C ASP A 209 0.55 14.38 16.95
N PHE A 210 0.98 14.56 15.69
CA PHE A 210 2.02 13.75 15.05
C PHE A 210 3.39 14.43 14.98
N GLY A 211 3.45 15.73 15.17
CA GLY A 211 4.65 16.52 14.96
C GLY A 211 4.81 17.02 13.53
N LYS A 212 5.31 18.25 13.39
CA LYS A 212 5.44 18.92 12.09
C LYS A 212 6.32 18.17 11.09
N ASP A 213 7.36 17.50 11.56
CA ASP A 213 8.32 16.79 10.70
C ASP A 213 7.71 15.48 10.15
N MET A 214 6.68 14.95 10.82
CA MET A 214 5.95 13.78 10.34
C MET A 214 5.02 14.11 9.17
N LEU A 215 4.50 15.31 9.08
CA LEU A 215 3.64 15.70 7.97
C LEU A 215 4.45 15.89 6.69
N PHE A 216 3.94 15.32 5.57
CA PHE A 216 4.48 15.64 4.25
C PHE A 216 4.22 17.12 3.92
N LYS A 217 5.24 17.79 3.37
CA LYS A 217 5.12 19.19 2.89
C LYS A 217 4.20 19.27 1.67
N GLN A 218 4.26 18.22 0.82
CA GLN A 218 3.39 18.13 -0.32
C GLN A 218 2.01 17.63 0.09
N ILE A 219 1.01 18.48 -0.09
CA ILE A 219 -0.40 18.18 0.17
C ILE A 219 -1.09 17.86 -1.16
N ILE A 220 -1.88 16.79 -1.20
CA ILE A 220 -2.67 16.43 -2.37
C ILE A 220 -4.07 17.01 -2.26
N ARG A 221 -4.34 18.08 -3.02
CA ARG A 221 -5.67 18.71 -3.03
C ARG A 221 -6.66 17.92 -3.88
N HIS A 222 -7.94 18.10 -3.59
CA HIS A 222 -9.00 17.55 -4.42
C HIS A 222 -8.91 18.12 -5.85
N MET A 223 -8.83 17.25 -6.85
CA MET A 223 -8.74 17.60 -8.25
C MET A 223 -9.62 16.67 -9.09
N GLU A 224 -10.53 17.26 -9.86
CA GLU A 224 -11.44 16.49 -10.75
C GLU A 224 -10.66 15.66 -11.80
N ARG A 225 -9.45 16.08 -12.16
CA ARG A 225 -8.61 15.34 -13.10
C ARG A 225 -8.17 13.98 -12.54
N LEU A 226 -7.95 13.86 -11.23
CA LEU A 226 -7.67 12.56 -10.58
C LEU A 226 -8.82 11.57 -10.79
N LYS A 227 -10.07 12.01 -10.62
CA LYS A 227 -11.24 11.17 -10.88
C LYS A 227 -11.35 10.70 -12.33
N ARG A 228 -10.81 11.48 -13.28
CA ARG A 228 -10.76 11.06 -14.68
C ARG A 228 -9.78 9.92 -14.88
N TYR A 229 -8.65 9.92 -14.18
CA TYR A 229 -7.68 8.84 -14.25
C TYR A 229 -8.26 7.50 -13.81
N ASP A 230 -9.17 7.50 -12.83
CA ASP A 230 -9.92 6.29 -12.44
C ASP A 230 -10.76 5.71 -13.59
N ARG A 231 -11.12 6.50 -14.57
CA ARG A 231 -11.90 6.07 -15.74
C ARG A 231 -11.07 5.80 -16.98
N THR A 232 -9.97 6.51 -17.16
CA THR A 232 -9.22 6.53 -18.42
C THR A 232 -7.80 5.97 -18.30
N GLY A 233 -7.29 5.77 -17.09
CA GLY A 233 -5.87 5.57 -16.83
C GLY A 233 -5.10 6.89 -16.73
N ILE A 234 -3.84 6.81 -16.35
CA ILE A 234 -2.95 7.96 -16.16
C ILE A 234 -2.53 8.51 -17.53
N ALA A 235 -2.96 9.72 -17.84
CA ALA A 235 -2.67 10.38 -19.12
C ALA A 235 -1.20 10.82 -19.21
N GLU A 236 -0.59 10.65 -20.36
CA GLU A 236 0.73 11.17 -20.72
C GLU A 236 0.68 12.08 -21.93
N LYS A 237 1.66 12.99 -22.02
CA LYS A 237 1.82 13.86 -23.18
C LYS A 237 2.09 13.02 -24.44
N GLY A 238 1.26 13.19 -25.46
CA GLY A 238 1.36 12.47 -26.73
C GLY A 238 0.46 11.23 -26.85
N LEU A 239 -0.08 10.69 -25.75
CA LEU A 239 -0.96 9.52 -25.77
C LEU A 239 -2.46 9.87 -25.79
N THR A 240 -2.81 11.01 -25.19
CA THR A 240 -4.19 11.48 -25.08
C THR A 240 -4.25 12.99 -25.29
N LYS A 241 -5.45 13.58 -25.22
CA LYS A 241 -5.62 15.02 -25.05
C LYS A 241 -5.07 15.46 -23.69
N TYR A 242 -3.75 15.52 -23.60
CA TYR A 242 -3.01 15.97 -22.43
C TYR A 242 -3.13 17.49 -22.32
N ASP A 243 -3.42 18.00 -21.16
CA ASP A 243 -3.65 19.42 -20.92
C ASP A 243 -2.85 19.95 -19.70
N MET A 244 -3.05 21.24 -19.39
CA MET A 244 -2.39 21.87 -18.25
C MET A 244 -2.74 21.21 -16.90
N HIS A 245 -3.91 20.57 -16.78
CA HIS A 245 -4.32 19.87 -15.55
C HIS A 245 -3.53 18.58 -15.37
N ASP A 246 -3.24 17.86 -16.45
CA ASP A 246 -2.35 16.68 -16.43
C ASP A 246 -0.93 17.12 -16.04
N THR A 247 -0.40 18.18 -16.65
CA THR A 247 0.90 18.75 -16.31
C THR A 247 1.00 19.08 -14.82
N ARG A 248 -0.04 19.72 -14.27
CA ARG A 248 -0.10 20.08 -12.86
C ARG A 248 -0.13 18.84 -11.97
N LEU A 249 -0.90 17.81 -12.31
CA LEU A 249 -0.95 16.55 -11.55
C LEU A 249 0.41 15.86 -11.53
N HIS A 250 1.03 15.70 -12.70
CA HIS A 250 2.36 15.09 -12.77
C HIS A 250 3.40 15.86 -11.96
N TYR A 251 3.35 17.20 -11.97
CA TYR A 251 4.23 18.02 -11.14
C TYR A 251 4.02 17.77 -9.64
N ILE A 252 2.76 17.77 -9.16
CA ILE A 252 2.42 17.55 -7.76
C ILE A 252 2.89 16.17 -7.29
N TYR A 253 2.59 15.11 -8.05
CA TYR A 253 3.01 13.76 -7.70
C TYR A 253 4.51 13.54 -7.83
N ASN A 254 5.17 14.21 -8.76
CA ASN A 254 6.64 14.21 -8.83
C ASN A 254 7.25 14.87 -7.59
N THR A 255 6.71 16.02 -7.15
CA THR A 255 7.16 16.69 -5.93
C THR A 255 6.99 15.80 -4.70
N LEU A 256 5.83 15.14 -4.57
CA LEU A 256 5.61 14.13 -3.52
C LEU A 256 6.63 13.00 -3.59
N THR A 257 6.89 12.48 -4.79
CA THR A 257 7.85 11.40 -5.00
C THR A 257 9.26 11.82 -4.59
N GLN A 258 9.69 13.04 -4.91
CA GLN A 258 10.97 13.56 -4.48
C GLN A 258 11.05 13.71 -2.95
N GLU A 259 9.96 14.14 -2.30
CA GLU A 259 9.89 14.20 -0.85
C GLU A 259 9.98 12.80 -0.20
N ILE A 260 9.27 11.80 -0.75
CA ILE A 260 9.40 10.39 -0.31
C ILE A 260 10.85 9.92 -0.41
N ILE A 261 11.49 10.12 -1.55
CA ILE A 261 12.88 9.74 -1.78
C ILE A 261 13.81 10.43 -0.77
N GLN A 262 13.59 11.72 -0.52
CA GLN A 262 14.42 12.46 0.44
C GLN A 262 14.24 11.94 1.87
N ARG A 263 13.00 11.69 2.32
CA ARG A 263 12.71 11.13 3.64
C ARG A 263 13.34 9.74 3.84
N LEU A 264 13.34 8.91 2.80
CA LEU A 264 14.01 7.60 2.83
C LEU A 264 15.52 7.75 2.99
N LYS A 265 16.14 8.68 2.25
CA LYS A 265 17.57 8.99 2.39
C LYS A 265 17.91 9.51 3.78
N ASP A 266 17.07 10.39 4.35
CA ASP A 266 17.27 10.93 5.70
C ASP A 266 17.19 9.83 6.77
N LYS A 267 16.47 8.73 6.48
CA LYS A 267 16.43 7.50 7.30
C LYS A 267 17.54 6.49 6.96
N GLY A 268 18.50 6.84 6.11
CA GLY A 268 19.66 6.01 5.79
C GLY A 268 19.43 4.96 4.70
N VAL A 269 18.31 5.05 3.96
CA VAL A 269 18.05 4.12 2.85
C VAL A 269 18.90 4.49 1.63
N GLU A 270 19.75 3.56 1.20
CA GLU A 270 20.47 3.66 -0.07
C GLU A 270 19.58 3.23 -1.22
N LEU A 271 19.19 4.17 -2.07
CA LEU A 271 18.42 3.91 -3.29
C LEU A 271 19.40 3.58 -4.42
N LYS A 272 19.30 2.38 -4.94
CA LYS A 272 20.11 1.88 -6.06
C LYS A 272 19.59 2.37 -7.40
#